data_8704e94faf941251e40d5e179ab686ec
#
_entry.id   8704e94faf941251e40d5e179ab686ec
#
_cell.length_a   1.000
_cell.length_b   1.000
_cell.length_c   1.000
_cell.angle_alpha   90.00
_cell.angle_beta   90.00
_cell.angle_gamma   90.00
#
_symmetry.space_group_name_H-M   'P 1'
#
loop_
_entity.id
_entity.type
_entity.pdbx_description
1 polymer ?
#
loop_
_entity_poly.entity_id
_entity_poly.type
_entity_poly.pdbx_seq_one_letter_code
_entity_poly.pdbx_strand_id
1 'polypeptide(L)'
;MIKFIAAMCAGLALISSLAHADDAAVRVERISVDSPALAGNPEGNSARRDVIVVLPPSYASSPARRYPVVYALHGYGITPEKWFAMDKQDQIAARAFRNGVREMILVFPDTYTRHHGSMYSTSATTGDWEAFITRDLVGYIDAHYRTIANRASRGLMGHSMGGYGTVRLGMKYPGTYSSLYAMSACCLAAREITPEQGRQIEAVKTMEQASAAPFMVRTTLTAAAAWSPNPNKPPFYVDLPYEGGQLRPHVLAEWAANAPLAMLPQYVNHLRQYQAIAIDVGNRDSLVDDDRALHEALDRFGIANTFEVYDGDHGSGVVSRFETKVLPFFSRHLQF
;
A
#
# COMPACT_ATOMS: atom_id res chain seq x y z
N MET A 1 -86.36 21.25 21.53
CA MET A 1 -85.06 21.93 21.73
C MET A 1 -83.99 20.84 21.79
N ILE A 2 -83.35 20.61 20.70
CA ILE A 2 -82.31 19.56 20.54
C ILE A 2 -80.98 20.25 20.51
N LYS A 3 -80.09 19.97 21.46
CA LYS A 3 -78.71 20.51 21.51
C LYS A 3 -77.80 19.60 20.72
N PHE A 4 -77.17 20.09 19.67
CA PHE A 4 -76.06 19.46 18.97
C PHE A 4 -74.79 19.64 19.77
N ILE A 5 -74.10 18.54 20.07
CA ILE A 5 -72.74 18.54 20.59
C ILE A 5 -71.80 18.23 19.43
N ALA A 6 -70.96 19.22 19.06
CA ALA A 6 -69.90 19.02 18.08
C ALA A 6 -68.70 18.42 18.77
N ALA A 7 -68.31 17.21 18.35
CA ALA A 7 -67.03 16.55 18.78
C ALA A 7 -65.90 17.03 17.89
N MET A 8 -64.92 17.69 18.50
CA MET A 8 -63.71 18.14 17.80
C MET A 8 -62.65 17.04 17.93
N CYS A 9 -62.42 16.29 16.84
CA CYS A 9 -61.31 15.35 16.74
C CYS A 9 -60.01 16.14 16.44
N ALA A 10 -59.14 16.25 17.45
CA ALA A 10 -57.77 16.73 17.28
C ALA A 10 -56.90 15.58 16.71
N GLY A 11 -56.60 15.69 15.42
CA GLY A 11 -55.62 14.80 14.76
C GLY A 11 -54.21 15.19 15.21
N LEU A 12 -53.56 14.30 15.99
CA LEU A 12 -52.09 14.37 16.19
C LEU A 12 -51.42 13.91 14.90
N ALA A 13 -50.89 14.85 14.14
CA ALA A 13 -49.93 14.56 13.07
C ALA A 13 -48.58 14.23 13.72
N LEU A 14 -48.23 12.93 13.77
CA LEU A 14 -46.86 12.50 14.04
C LEU A 14 -46.00 12.94 12.84
N ILE A 15 -45.28 14.04 13.01
CA ILE A 15 -44.18 14.39 12.12
C ILE A 15 -43.03 13.44 12.48
N SER A 16 -42.93 12.31 11.77
CA SER A 16 -41.72 11.51 11.71
C SER A 16 -40.65 12.38 11.04
N SER A 17 -39.84 13.04 11.81
CA SER A 17 -38.60 13.64 11.31
C SER A 17 -37.74 12.48 10.81
N LEU A 18 -37.75 12.26 9.50
CA LEU A 18 -36.73 11.49 8.83
C LEU A 18 -35.40 12.20 9.12
N ALA A 19 -34.70 11.70 10.12
CA ALA A 19 -33.29 11.99 10.28
C ALA A 19 -32.53 11.41 9.08
N HIS A 20 -32.52 12.15 7.96
CA HIS A 20 -31.56 11.97 6.90
C HIS A 20 -30.29 12.66 7.35
N ALA A 21 -29.60 12.05 8.31
CA ALA A 21 -28.30 12.47 8.74
C ALA A 21 -27.30 11.41 8.33
N ASP A 22 -26.33 11.81 7.52
CA ASP A 22 -24.95 11.32 7.47
C ASP A 22 -24.66 9.80 7.42
N ASP A 23 -25.57 8.93 7.00
CA ASP A 23 -25.32 7.50 6.81
C ASP A 23 -24.33 7.20 5.66
N ALA A 24 -23.85 8.24 4.97
CA ALA A 24 -22.93 8.10 3.84
C ALA A 24 -21.47 8.49 4.16
N ALA A 25 -21.19 8.92 5.39
CA ALA A 25 -19.84 9.36 5.77
C ALA A 25 -19.00 8.16 6.28
N VAL A 26 -17.76 8.07 5.80
CA VAL A 26 -16.77 7.16 6.38
C VAL A 26 -16.23 7.74 7.68
N ARG A 27 -15.80 6.89 8.61
CA ARG A 27 -15.10 7.30 9.83
C ARG A 27 -13.60 7.05 9.67
N VAL A 28 -12.79 8.06 9.92
CA VAL A 28 -11.33 7.98 9.85
C VAL A 28 -10.76 7.88 11.26
N GLU A 29 -9.98 6.84 11.50
CA GLU A 29 -9.22 6.67 12.74
C GLU A 29 -7.73 6.74 12.47
N ARG A 30 -7.01 7.41 13.36
CA ARG A 30 -5.55 7.46 13.39
C ARG A 30 -5.09 6.71 14.63
N ILE A 31 -4.38 5.63 14.39
CA ILE A 31 -3.91 4.71 15.42
C ILE A 31 -2.40 4.54 15.33
N SER A 32 -1.81 3.96 16.35
CA SER A 32 -0.42 3.49 16.29
C SER A 32 -0.37 2.00 16.59
N VAL A 33 0.43 1.28 15.82
CA VAL A 33 0.63 -0.16 15.95
C VAL A 33 2.09 -0.41 16.35
N ASP A 34 2.29 -1.10 17.46
CA ASP A 34 3.62 -1.56 17.87
C ASP A 34 3.96 -2.84 17.13
N SER A 35 5.12 -2.85 16.45
CA SER A 35 5.60 -3.99 15.68
C SER A 35 6.89 -4.56 16.27
N PRO A 36 6.84 -5.73 16.91
CA PRO A 36 8.06 -6.41 17.35
C PRO A 36 9.05 -6.69 16.21
N ALA A 37 8.57 -6.84 14.99
CA ALA A 37 9.39 -7.06 13.79
C ALA A 37 10.32 -5.88 13.46
N LEU A 38 9.98 -4.67 13.91
CA LEU A 38 10.77 -3.46 13.69
C LEU A 38 11.66 -3.09 14.89
N ALA A 39 11.52 -3.78 16.02
CA ALA A 39 12.25 -3.44 17.23
C ALA A 39 13.76 -3.69 17.09
N GLY A 40 14.59 -2.77 17.64
CA GLY A 40 16.04 -2.94 17.73
C GLY A 40 16.79 -2.81 16.40
N ASN A 41 16.18 -2.27 15.33
CA ASN A 41 16.88 -2.04 14.08
C ASN A 41 18.00 -0.99 14.23
N PRO A 42 19.21 -1.20 13.66
CA PRO A 42 20.37 -0.30 13.80
C PRO A 42 20.15 1.13 13.35
N GLU A 43 19.25 1.37 12.37
CA GLU A 43 18.93 2.72 11.91
C GLU A 43 18.10 3.53 12.90
N GLY A 44 17.49 2.89 13.91
CA GLY A 44 16.63 3.54 14.89
C GLY A 44 15.27 3.95 14.32
N ASN A 45 14.77 3.27 13.28
CA ASN A 45 13.38 3.42 12.84
C ASN A 45 12.45 2.98 13.97
N SER A 46 11.43 3.78 14.28
CA SER A 46 10.48 3.46 15.35
C SER A 46 9.76 2.13 15.10
N ALA A 47 9.69 1.29 16.12
CA ALA A 47 8.86 0.09 16.08
C ALA A 47 7.36 0.40 16.21
N ARG A 48 7.01 1.61 16.70
CA ARG A 48 5.64 2.10 16.77
C ARG A 48 5.32 2.88 15.50
N ARG A 49 4.36 2.38 14.71
CA ARG A 49 4.02 2.93 13.39
C ARG A 49 2.62 3.50 13.38
N ASP A 50 2.48 4.68 12.78
CA ASP A 50 1.18 5.30 12.58
C ASP A 50 0.43 4.59 11.46
N VAL A 51 -0.89 4.45 11.64
CA VAL A 51 -1.77 3.79 10.68
C VAL A 51 -3.08 4.57 10.60
N ILE A 52 -3.55 4.84 9.39
CA ILE A 52 -4.87 5.41 9.18
C ILE A 52 -5.83 4.27 8.83
N VAL A 53 -6.96 4.22 9.50
CA VAL A 53 -8.04 3.25 9.25
C VAL A 53 -9.29 4.01 8.82
N VAL A 54 -9.81 3.65 7.64
CA VAL A 54 -11.08 4.18 7.14
C VAL A 54 -12.16 3.12 7.31
N LEU A 55 -13.14 3.42 8.15
CA LEU A 55 -14.28 2.56 8.43
C LEU A 55 -15.45 2.96 7.54
N PRO A 56 -16.15 1.97 6.94
CA PRO A 56 -17.24 2.23 6.01
C PRO A 56 -18.47 2.82 6.72
N PRO A 57 -19.41 3.44 5.98
CA PRO A 57 -20.57 4.12 6.57
C PRO A 57 -21.40 3.25 7.52
N SER A 58 -21.68 1.99 7.17
CA SER A 58 -22.48 1.11 8.01
C SER A 58 -21.73 0.58 9.24
N TYR A 59 -20.43 0.92 9.42
CA TYR A 59 -19.66 0.37 10.53
C TYR A 59 -20.25 0.73 11.90
N ALA A 60 -20.80 1.94 12.09
CA ALA A 60 -21.41 2.34 13.34
C ALA A 60 -22.84 1.78 13.51
N SER A 61 -23.63 1.78 12.43
CA SER A 61 -25.04 1.39 12.45
C SER A 61 -25.27 -0.12 12.42
N SER A 62 -24.28 -0.92 12.01
CA SER A 62 -24.39 -2.38 11.87
C SER A 62 -23.38 -3.11 12.76
N PRO A 63 -23.55 -3.15 14.10
CA PRO A 63 -22.55 -3.64 15.06
C PRO A 63 -22.22 -5.13 14.92
N ALA A 64 -23.11 -5.94 14.34
CA ALA A 64 -22.87 -7.36 14.11
C ALA A 64 -22.13 -7.64 12.78
N ARG A 65 -22.08 -6.65 11.87
CA ARG A 65 -21.46 -6.82 10.54
C ARG A 65 -19.94 -6.84 10.63
N ARG A 66 -19.32 -7.75 9.89
CA ARG A 66 -17.88 -7.79 9.66
C ARG A 66 -17.56 -7.41 8.22
N TYR A 67 -16.35 -6.92 7.99
CA TYR A 67 -15.96 -6.31 6.72
C TYR A 67 -14.66 -6.90 6.20
N PRO A 68 -14.52 -7.05 4.88
CA PRO A 68 -13.21 -7.30 4.27
C PRO A 68 -12.30 -6.10 4.49
N VAL A 69 -10.99 -6.32 4.33
CA VAL A 69 -9.96 -5.30 4.56
C VAL A 69 -9.08 -5.15 3.34
N VAL A 70 -8.80 -3.92 2.94
CA VAL A 70 -7.79 -3.58 1.93
C VAL A 70 -6.67 -2.78 2.59
N TYR A 71 -5.45 -3.27 2.46
CA TYR A 71 -4.23 -2.61 2.90
C TYR A 71 -3.65 -1.82 1.72
N ALA A 72 -3.47 -0.50 1.91
CA ALA A 72 -3.04 0.44 0.87
C ALA A 72 -1.63 0.95 1.19
N LEU A 73 -0.66 0.57 0.37
CA LEU A 73 0.76 0.84 0.56
C LEU A 73 1.18 2.12 -0.17
N HIS A 74 1.76 3.07 0.57
CA HIS A 74 2.17 4.36 0.02
C HIS A 74 3.45 4.30 -0.83
N GLY A 75 3.63 5.31 -1.69
CA GLY A 75 4.83 5.49 -2.51
C GLY A 75 6.05 5.98 -1.72
N TYR A 76 7.19 6.09 -2.41
CA TYR A 76 8.42 6.60 -1.85
C TYR A 76 8.30 8.10 -1.50
N GLY A 77 8.92 8.49 -0.38
CA GLY A 77 9.04 9.90 0.03
C GLY A 77 7.76 10.53 0.59
N ILE A 78 6.69 9.74 0.75
CA ILE A 78 5.41 10.19 1.29
C ILE A 78 5.02 9.33 2.49
N THR A 79 4.39 9.95 3.50
CA THR A 79 3.75 9.24 4.61
C THR A 79 2.28 8.97 4.30
N PRO A 80 1.62 8.02 4.97
CA PRO A 80 0.18 7.81 4.79
C PRO A 80 -0.64 9.07 5.10
N GLU A 81 -0.24 9.87 6.08
CA GLU A 81 -0.93 11.12 6.41
C GLU A 81 -0.87 12.14 5.27
N LYS A 82 0.31 12.30 4.63
CA LYS A 82 0.45 13.19 3.47
C LYS A 82 -0.34 12.67 2.27
N TRP A 83 -0.25 11.36 1.99
CA TRP A 83 -1.01 10.75 0.90
C TRP A 83 -2.51 10.90 1.11
N PHE A 84 -2.98 10.60 2.33
CA PHE A 84 -4.37 10.72 2.71
C PHE A 84 -4.91 12.15 2.55
N ALA A 85 -4.14 13.14 3.02
CA ALA A 85 -4.52 14.55 2.94
C ALA A 85 -4.51 15.10 1.49
N MET A 86 -3.48 14.74 0.70
CA MET A 86 -3.36 15.20 -0.68
C MET A 86 -4.49 14.70 -1.56
N ASP A 87 -4.84 13.44 -1.45
CA ASP A 87 -5.81 12.76 -2.33
C ASP A 87 -7.22 12.76 -1.74
N LYS A 88 -7.39 13.20 -0.49
CA LYS A 88 -8.69 13.17 0.23
C LYS A 88 -9.31 11.77 0.20
N GLN A 89 -8.54 10.79 0.65
CA GLN A 89 -8.87 9.37 0.58
C GLN A 89 -10.21 9.01 1.26
N ASP A 90 -10.57 9.72 2.31
CA ASP A 90 -11.87 9.60 2.99
C ASP A 90 -13.04 9.95 2.06
N GLN A 91 -12.90 11.04 1.31
CA GLN A 91 -13.93 11.49 0.37
C GLN A 91 -14.05 10.53 -0.83
N ILE A 92 -12.91 10.00 -1.31
CA ILE A 92 -12.87 8.98 -2.37
C ILE A 92 -13.61 7.72 -1.91
N ALA A 93 -13.28 7.21 -0.73
CA ALA A 93 -13.91 6.02 -0.17
C ALA A 93 -15.42 6.23 0.00
N ALA A 94 -15.83 7.37 0.57
CA ALA A 94 -17.23 7.71 0.75
C ALA A 94 -17.99 7.79 -0.60
N ARG A 95 -17.40 8.39 -1.65
CA ARG A 95 -18.01 8.40 -2.99
C ARG A 95 -18.11 7.02 -3.60
N ALA A 96 -17.04 6.22 -3.50
CA ALA A 96 -17.04 4.85 -4.03
C ALA A 96 -18.13 3.99 -3.39
N PHE A 97 -18.28 4.04 -2.07
CA PHE A 97 -19.33 3.29 -1.36
C PHE A 97 -20.73 3.77 -1.74
N ARG A 98 -20.96 5.09 -1.87
CA ARG A 98 -22.24 5.61 -2.36
C ARG A 98 -22.56 5.18 -3.80
N ASN A 99 -21.52 4.98 -4.62
CA ASN A 99 -21.64 4.57 -6.02
C ASN A 99 -21.70 3.02 -6.19
N GLY A 100 -21.99 2.28 -5.11
CA GLY A 100 -22.26 0.85 -5.16
C GLY A 100 -21.03 -0.07 -4.99
N VAL A 101 -19.86 0.48 -4.66
CA VAL A 101 -18.74 -0.34 -4.18
C VAL A 101 -19.13 -0.96 -2.84
N ARG A 102 -18.97 -2.25 -2.69
CA ARG A 102 -19.25 -2.96 -1.44
C ARG A 102 -18.34 -2.46 -0.32
N GLU A 103 -18.90 -2.26 0.85
CA GLU A 103 -18.21 -1.66 1.98
C GLU A 103 -17.07 -2.53 2.53
N MET A 104 -15.91 -1.94 2.71
CA MET A 104 -14.70 -2.57 3.25
C MET A 104 -13.94 -1.60 4.16
N ILE A 105 -13.12 -2.12 5.04
CA ILE A 105 -12.18 -1.33 5.84
C ILE A 105 -10.94 -1.06 4.98
N LEU A 106 -10.45 0.19 4.97
CA LEU A 106 -9.20 0.56 4.29
C LEU A 106 -8.14 0.89 5.34
N VAL A 107 -6.93 0.36 5.18
CA VAL A 107 -5.82 0.51 6.12
C VAL A 107 -4.60 1.06 5.41
N PHE A 108 -4.08 2.19 5.87
CA PHE A 108 -2.94 2.90 5.31
C PHE A 108 -1.80 2.92 6.32
N PRO A 109 -0.87 1.95 6.28
CA PRO A 109 0.25 1.88 7.22
C PRO A 109 1.38 2.82 6.84
N ASP A 110 2.08 3.37 7.85
CA ASP A 110 3.31 4.12 7.66
C ASP A 110 4.53 3.19 7.61
N THR A 111 5.22 3.19 6.48
CA THR A 111 6.49 2.48 6.27
C THR A 111 7.63 3.44 5.92
N TYR A 112 7.49 4.72 6.27
CA TYR A 112 8.52 5.72 6.07
C TYR A 112 9.69 5.48 7.02
N THR A 113 10.91 5.43 6.46
CA THR A 113 12.17 5.23 7.18
C THR A 113 13.05 6.49 7.14
N ARG A 114 14.20 6.45 7.77
CA ARG A 114 15.22 7.50 7.64
C ARG A 114 15.70 7.68 6.18
N HIS A 115 15.55 6.65 5.34
CA HIS A 115 15.78 6.68 3.90
C HIS A 115 14.53 7.02 3.08
N HIS A 116 13.47 7.57 3.70
CA HIS A 116 12.20 7.99 3.08
C HIS A 116 11.33 6.86 2.52
N GLY A 117 11.67 5.60 2.77
CA GLY A 117 10.91 4.43 2.36
C GLY A 117 11.58 3.14 2.79
N SER A 118 10.80 2.08 2.96
CA SER A 118 11.27 0.77 3.44
C SER A 118 11.49 -0.25 2.32
N MET A 119 11.09 0.07 1.10
CA MET A 119 10.93 -0.90 0.00
C MET A 119 10.09 -2.13 0.41
N TYR A 120 9.26 -2.01 1.46
CA TYR A 120 8.46 -3.11 1.99
C TYR A 120 9.25 -4.42 2.10
N SER A 121 10.53 -4.33 2.44
CA SER A 121 11.48 -5.44 2.45
C SER A 121 12.04 -5.67 3.85
N THR A 122 12.27 -6.91 4.21
CA THR A 122 13.06 -7.25 5.40
C THR A 122 14.50 -6.81 5.20
N SER A 123 15.02 -6.03 6.15
CA SER A 123 16.41 -5.56 6.15
C SER A 123 17.01 -5.68 7.55
N ALA A 124 18.24 -6.16 7.63
CA ALA A 124 18.97 -6.30 8.89
C ALA A 124 19.23 -4.96 9.60
N THR A 125 19.08 -3.84 8.89
CA THR A 125 19.40 -2.50 9.43
C THR A 125 18.19 -1.60 9.56
N THR A 126 17.18 -1.74 8.72
CA THR A 126 15.96 -0.92 8.77
C THR A 126 14.78 -1.57 9.50
N GLY A 127 14.79 -2.90 9.68
CA GLY A 127 13.74 -3.70 10.30
C GLY A 127 13.04 -4.66 9.34
N ASP A 128 12.19 -5.54 9.89
CA ASP A 128 11.41 -6.52 9.10
C ASP A 128 10.05 -5.94 8.69
N TRP A 129 10.06 -5.14 7.62
CA TRP A 129 8.86 -4.48 7.09
C TRP A 129 7.89 -5.45 6.43
N GLU A 130 8.37 -6.61 5.96
CA GLU A 130 7.50 -7.67 5.45
C GLU A 130 6.64 -8.24 6.58
N ALA A 131 7.24 -8.59 7.71
CA ALA A 131 6.52 -9.10 8.87
C ALA A 131 5.60 -8.03 9.50
N PHE A 132 6.01 -6.76 9.50
CA PHE A 132 5.14 -5.67 9.93
C PHE A 132 3.83 -5.65 9.13
N ILE A 133 3.90 -5.63 7.79
CA ILE A 133 2.71 -5.53 6.94
C ILE A 133 1.89 -6.82 6.92
N THR A 134 2.55 -7.99 6.90
CA THR A 134 1.85 -9.26 6.65
C THR A 134 1.40 -9.99 7.92
N ARG A 135 1.99 -9.66 9.07
CA ARG A 135 1.71 -10.33 10.35
C ARG A 135 1.26 -9.36 11.44
N ASP A 136 2.10 -8.38 11.81
CA ASP A 136 1.86 -7.54 12.99
C ASP A 136 0.66 -6.62 12.77
N LEU A 137 0.63 -5.93 11.63
CA LEU A 137 -0.47 -5.05 11.24
C LEU A 137 -1.77 -5.83 11.03
N VAL A 138 -1.71 -6.94 10.27
CA VAL A 138 -2.90 -7.78 10.02
C VAL A 138 -3.46 -8.30 11.33
N GLY A 139 -2.62 -8.82 12.22
CA GLY A 139 -3.04 -9.31 13.54
C GLY A 139 -3.68 -8.21 14.40
N TYR A 140 -3.08 -7.01 14.40
CA TYR A 140 -3.64 -5.86 15.11
C TYR A 140 -5.02 -5.47 14.58
N ILE A 141 -5.16 -5.32 13.28
CA ILE A 141 -6.43 -4.92 12.64
C ILE A 141 -7.52 -5.97 12.89
N ASP A 142 -7.21 -7.25 12.77
CA ASP A 142 -8.19 -8.31 13.04
C ASP A 142 -8.62 -8.39 14.52
N ALA A 143 -7.72 -8.04 15.45
CA ALA A 143 -8.02 -8.03 16.88
C ALA A 143 -8.86 -6.83 17.34
N HIS A 144 -8.74 -5.66 16.66
CA HIS A 144 -9.33 -4.41 17.11
C HIS A 144 -10.52 -3.95 16.27
N TYR A 145 -10.71 -4.51 15.06
CA TYR A 145 -11.77 -4.14 14.15
C TYR A 145 -12.63 -5.34 13.76
N ARG A 146 -13.85 -5.07 13.35
CA ARG A 146 -14.78 -6.11 12.88
C ARG A 146 -14.46 -6.55 11.47
N THR A 147 -13.34 -7.22 11.32
CA THR A 147 -12.88 -7.79 10.06
C THR A 147 -13.48 -9.18 9.82
N ILE A 148 -13.59 -9.57 8.55
CA ILE A 148 -13.68 -10.98 8.17
C ILE A 148 -12.24 -11.50 8.13
N ALA A 149 -11.79 -12.06 9.27
CA ALA A 149 -10.39 -12.38 9.54
C ALA A 149 -9.89 -13.63 8.79
N ASN A 150 -10.04 -13.63 7.46
CA ASN A 150 -9.52 -14.69 6.61
C ASN A 150 -8.87 -14.13 5.33
N ARG A 151 -8.06 -14.93 4.67
CA ARG A 151 -7.35 -14.58 3.44
C ARG A 151 -8.28 -14.09 2.32
N ALA A 152 -9.42 -14.77 2.12
CA ALA A 152 -10.35 -14.48 1.01
C ALA A 152 -10.97 -13.07 1.10
N SER A 153 -10.95 -12.48 2.30
CA SER A 153 -11.48 -11.13 2.59
C SER A 153 -10.38 -10.07 2.77
N ARG A 154 -9.12 -10.38 2.42
CA ARG A 154 -8.01 -9.40 2.49
C ARG A 154 -7.47 -9.09 1.11
N GLY A 155 -7.38 -7.79 0.81
CA GLY A 155 -6.74 -7.23 -0.38
C GLY A 155 -5.48 -6.47 -0.03
N LEU A 156 -4.52 -6.42 -0.97
CA LEU A 156 -3.32 -5.60 -0.89
C LEU A 156 -3.20 -4.77 -2.16
N MET A 157 -3.01 -3.46 -1.99
CA MET A 157 -2.75 -2.56 -3.09
C MET A 157 -1.62 -1.59 -2.75
N GLY A 158 -1.04 -0.98 -3.76
CA GLY A 158 -0.08 0.09 -3.54
C GLY A 158 0.31 0.81 -4.83
N HIS A 159 0.81 2.04 -4.64
CA HIS A 159 1.29 2.88 -5.74
C HIS A 159 2.81 3.02 -5.67
N SER A 160 3.50 2.98 -6.83
CA SER A 160 4.94 3.21 -6.92
C SER A 160 5.74 2.20 -6.06
N MET A 161 6.46 2.66 -5.04
CA MET A 161 7.11 1.80 -4.04
C MET A 161 6.09 0.87 -3.36
N GLY A 162 4.85 1.33 -3.13
CA GLY A 162 3.76 0.49 -2.62
C GLY A 162 3.31 -0.57 -3.63
N GLY A 163 3.36 -0.26 -4.93
CA GLY A 163 3.14 -1.23 -6.01
C GLY A 163 4.19 -2.34 -6.01
N TYR A 164 5.46 -1.97 -5.87
CA TYR A 164 6.55 -2.93 -5.63
C TYR A 164 6.27 -3.79 -4.40
N GLY A 165 5.90 -3.16 -3.27
CA GLY A 165 5.55 -3.86 -2.04
C GLY A 165 4.40 -4.84 -2.24
N THR A 166 3.37 -4.46 -3.00
CA THR A 166 2.23 -5.32 -3.32
C THR A 166 2.66 -6.57 -4.08
N VAL A 167 3.48 -6.42 -5.12
CA VAL A 167 3.97 -7.55 -5.92
C VAL A 167 4.90 -8.44 -5.09
N ARG A 168 5.87 -7.84 -4.38
CA ARG A 168 6.84 -8.57 -3.53
C ARG A 168 6.16 -9.36 -2.41
N LEU A 169 5.29 -8.72 -1.64
CA LEU A 169 4.58 -9.36 -0.54
C LEU A 169 3.60 -10.42 -1.05
N GLY A 170 2.98 -10.16 -2.20
CA GLY A 170 2.15 -11.14 -2.89
C GLY A 170 2.92 -12.40 -3.27
N MET A 171 4.15 -12.28 -3.77
CA MET A 171 5.01 -13.42 -4.06
C MET A 171 5.38 -14.19 -2.79
N LYS A 172 5.79 -13.50 -1.73
CA LYS A 172 6.38 -14.13 -0.54
C LYS A 172 5.35 -14.66 0.46
N TYR A 173 4.17 -14.03 0.54
CA TYR A 173 3.15 -14.31 1.57
C TYR A 173 1.77 -14.64 0.97
N PRO A 174 1.65 -15.70 0.17
CA PRO A 174 0.39 -16.03 -0.54
C PRO A 174 -0.77 -16.39 0.41
N GLY A 175 -0.46 -16.72 1.67
CA GLY A 175 -1.46 -17.04 2.69
C GLY A 175 -2.15 -15.83 3.33
N THR A 176 -1.69 -14.60 3.09
CA THR A 176 -2.20 -13.41 3.79
C THR A 176 -3.31 -12.71 3.02
N TYR A 177 -3.13 -12.50 1.72
CA TYR A 177 -4.04 -11.75 0.86
C TYR A 177 -4.58 -12.63 -0.26
N SER A 178 -5.80 -12.37 -0.74
CA SER A 178 -6.40 -13.09 -1.86
C SER A 178 -6.36 -12.35 -3.18
N SER A 179 -6.21 -11.04 -3.14
CA SER A 179 -6.26 -10.18 -4.33
C SER A 179 -5.23 -9.06 -4.23
N LEU A 180 -4.57 -8.75 -5.35
CA LEU A 180 -3.48 -7.78 -5.45
C LEU A 180 -3.80 -6.72 -6.51
N TYR A 181 -3.51 -5.44 -6.21
CA TYR A 181 -3.60 -4.36 -7.18
C TYR A 181 -2.34 -3.49 -7.15
N ALA A 182 -1.50 -3.56 -8.16
CA ALA A 182 -0.28 -2.76 -8.28
C ALA A 182 -0.51 -1.58 -9.23
N MET A 183 -0.29 -0.36 -8.74
CA MET A 183 -0.41 0.88 -9.52
C MET A 183 0.98 1.43 -9.78
N SER A 184 1.36 1.62 -11.06
CA SER A 184 2.65 2.23 -11.45
C SER A 184 3.80 1.69 -10.60
N ALA A 185 3.95 0.37 -10.55
CA ALA A 185 4.86 -0.28 -9.62
C ALA A 185 6.33 -0.02 -9.97
N CYS A 186 7.11 0.55 -9.05
CA CYS A 186 8.53 0.79 -9.29
C CYS A 186 9.38 -0.47 -9.08
N CYS A 187 10.62 -0.39 -9.51
CA CYS A 187 11.68 -1.31 -9.07
C CYS A 187 11.43 -2.79 -9.41
N LEU A 188 10.64 -3.04 -10.45
CA LEU A 188 10.28 -4.40 -10.87
C LEU A 188 11.44 -5.11 -11.57
N ALA A 189 12.28 -4.37 -12.30
CA ALA A 189 13.46 -4.87 -12.97
C ALA A 189 14.75 -4.58 -12.19
N ALA A 190 15.78 -5.39 -12.42
CA ALA A 190 17.13 -5.09 -11.96
C ALA A 190 17.65 -3.80 -12.61
N ARG A 191 18.29 -2.94 -11.83
CA ARG A 191 18.79 -1.65 -12.31
C ARG A 191 20.30 -1.67 -12.46
N GLU A 192 20.77 -1.04 -13.51
CA GLU A 192 22.17 -0.67 -13.65
C GLU A 192 22.43 0.66 -12.94
N ILE A 193 23.59 0.77 -12.35
CA ILE A 193 24.10 2.02 -11.75
C ILE A 193 25.31 2.44 -12.56
N THR A 194 25.23 3.62 -13.16
CA THR A 194 26.36 4.15 -13.96
C THR A 194 27.51 4.61 -13.05
N PRO A 195 28.76 4.67 -13.56
CA PRO A 195 29.90 5.21 -12.79
C PRO A 195 29.66 6.63 -12.24
N GLU A 196 28.92 7.46 -12.99
CA GLU A 196 28.55 8.81 -12.54
C GLU A 196 27.59 8.78 -11.34
N GLN A 197 26.55 7.95 -11.42
CA GLN A 197 25.64 7.72 -10.29
C GLN A 197 26.39 7.16 -9.08
N GLY A 198 27.33 6.25 -9.31
CA GLY A 198 28.20 5.70 -8.27
C GLY A 198 28.96 6.81 -7.53
N ARG A 199 29.62 7.71 -8.26
CA ARG A 199 30.33 8.87 -7.67
C ARG A 199 29.39 9.77 -6.87
N GLN A 200 28.22 10.07 -7.39
CA GLN A 200 27.23 10.92 -6.70
C GLN A 200 26.75 10.30 -5.38
N ILE A 201 26.54 9.00 -5.36
CA ILE A 201 26.13 8.26 -4.15
C ILE A 201 27.28 8.22 -3.14
N GLU A 202 28.50 7.92 -3.57
CA GLU A 202 29.69 7.89 -2.71
C GLU A 202 30.05 9.26 -2.12
N ALA A 203 29.66 10.35 -2.76
CA ALA A 203 29.86 11.71 -2.27
C ALA A 203 29.00 12.04 -1.04
N VAL A 204 27.91 11.32 -0.82
CA VAL A 204 27.01 11.50 0.33
C VAL A 204 27.62 10.85 1.56
N LYS A 205 27.83 11.64 2.63
CA LYS A 205 28.51 11.18 3.86
C LYS A 205 27.65 11.27 5.12
N THR A 206 26.56 12.06 5.09
CA THR A 206 25.69 12.24 6.25
C THR A 206 24.23 12.05 5.87
N MET A 207 23.37 11.80 6.86
CA MET A 207 21.92 11.67 6.63
C MET A 207 21.29 12.98 6.15
N GLU A 208 21.81 14.13 6.55
CA GLU A 208 21.37 15.45 6.07
C GLU A 208 21.66 15.60 4.58
N GLN A 209 22.89 15.24 4.15
CA GLN A 209 23.26 15.22 2.74
C GLN A 209 22.41 14.23 1.95
N ALA A 210 22.14 13.04 2.51
CA ALA A 210 21.26 12.04 1.88
C ALA A 210 19.87 12.60 1.67
N SER A 211 19.27 13.25 2.67
CA SER A 211 17.92 13.81 2.58
C SER A 211 17.83 14.98 1.59
N ALA A 212 18.91 15.74 1.41
CA ALA A 212 18.99 16.86 0.46
C ALA A 212 19.44 16.45 -0.95
N ALA A 213 19.87 15.20 -1.14
CA ALA A 213 20.41 14.72 -2.40
C ALA A 213 19.34 14.66 -3.52
N PRO A 214 19.73 14.66 -4.80
CA PRO A 214 18.82 14.42 -5.91
C PRO A 214 18.02 13.12 -5.76
N PHE A 215 16.83 13.08 -6.33
CA PHE A 215 15.89 11.95 -6.20
C PHE A 215 16.54 10.59 -6.45
N MET A 216 17.32 10.45 -7.54
CA MET A 216 17.99 9.19 -7.89
C MET A 216 18.99 8.74 -6.83
N VAL A 217 19.74 9.65 -6.23
CA VAL A 217 20.69 9.34 -5.15
C VAL A 217 19.94 8.86 -3.91
N ARG A 218 18.86 9.56 -3.52
CA ARG A 218 18.03 9.18 -2.38
C ARG A 218 17.41 7.80 -2.55
N THR A 219 16.80 7.53 -3.71
CA THR A 219 16.18 6.22 -3.99
C THR A 219 17.20 5.09 -4.07
N THR A 220 18.43 5.38 -4.50
CA THR A 220 19.54 4.42 -4.51
C THR A 220 20.00 4.09 -3.09
N LEU A 221 20.10 5.08 -2.19
CA LEU A 221 20.37 4.82 -0.77
C LEU A 221 19.26 4.01 -0.09
N THR A 222 18.01 4.28 -0.44
CA THR A 222 16.86 3.50 0.05
C THR A 222 16.94 2.04 -0.41
N ALA A 223 17.26 1.82 -1.68
CA ALA A 223 17.46 0.48 -2.23
C ALA A 223 18.61 -0.26 -1.52
N ALA A 224 19.73 0.44 -1.27
CA ALA A 224 20.85 -0.12 -0.53
C ALA A 224 20.45 -0.49 0.92
N ALA A 225 19.73 0.37 1.62
CA ALA A 225 19.26 0.12 2.98
C ALA A 225 18.30 -1.09 3.05
N ALA A 226 17.52 -1.30 2.00
CA ALA A 226 16.59 -2.41 1.90
C ALA A 226 17.25 -3.73 1.47
N TRP A 227 18.21 -3.69 0.52
CA TRP A 227 18.64 -4.88 -0.22
C TRP A 227 20.12 -5.22 -0.09
N SER A 228 20.95 -4.29 0.38
CA SER A 228 22.36 -4.52 0.72
C SER A 228 22.72 -3.89 2.07
N PRO A 229 21.97 -4.24 3.15
CA PRO A 229 22.21 -3.69 4.49
C PRO A 229 23.55 -4.16 5.04
N ASN A 230 24.31 -3.26 5.70
CA ASN A 230 25.56 -3.59 6.37
C ASN A 230 25.62 -2.92 7.75
N PRO A 231 25.36 -3.66 8.85
CA PRO A 231 25.36 -3.11 10.21
C PRO A 231 26.69 -2.46 10.64
N ASN A 232 27.77 -2.76 9.95
CA ASN A 232 29.12 -2.28 10.28
C ASN A 232 29.50 -0.97 9.56
N LYS A 233 28.60 -0.39 8.77
CA LYS A 233 28.86 0.83 7.97
C LYS A 233 27.93 2.00 8.32
N PRO A 234 28.01 2.57 9.56
CA PRO A 234 27.27 3.78 9.89
C PRO A 234 27.81 4.98 9.05
N PRO A 235 27.00 6.04 8.80
CA PRO A 235 25.64 6.26 9.32
C PRO A 235 24.52 5.65 8.48
N PHE A 236 24.81 5.12 7.30
CA PHE A 236 23.80 4.59 6.38
C PHE A 236 23.51 3.10 6.56
N TYR A 237 24.44 2.37 7.19
CA TYR A 237 24.35 0.91 7.40
C TYR A 237 24.12 0.11 6.11
N VAL A 238 24.81 0.50 5.01
CA VAL A 238 24.62 -0.09 3.68
C VAL A 238 25.95 -0.44 3.02
N ASP A 239 25.89 -1.42 2.12
CA ASP A 239 26.87 -1.61 1.06
C ASP A 239 26.35 -0.93 -0.21
N LEU A 240 27.20 -0.09 -0.81
CA LEU A 240 26.89 0.62 -2.05
C LEU A 240 27.34 -0.17 -3.27
N PRO A 241 26.70 0.01 -4.44
CA PRO A 241 27.12 -0.61 -5.70
C PRO A 241 28.51 -0.21 -6.18
N TYR A 242 29.00 0.93 -5.68
CA TYR A 242 30.36 1.41 -5.92
C TYR A 242 31.08 1.64 -4.60
N GLU A 243 32.40 1.42 -4.57
CA GLU A 243 33.28 1.74 -3.46
C GLU A 243 34.66 2.14 -4.00
N GLY A 244 35.10 3.37 -3.69
CA GLY A 244 36.34 3.96 -4.24
C GLY A 244 36.29 4.06 -5.77
N GLY A 245 35.15 4.34 -6.35
CA GLY A 245 34.94 4.41 -7.80
C GLY A 245 34.91 3.05 -8.52
N GLN A 246 35.03 1.94 -7.78
CA GLN A 246 34.98 0.59 -8.35
C GLN A 246 33.60 -0.02 -8.19
N LEU A 247 33.08 -0.62 -9.27
CA LEU A 247 31.82 -1.34 -9.27
C LEU A 247 31.94 -2.59 -8.36
N ARG A 248 30.89 -2.84 -7.57
CA ARG A 248 30.74 -4.03 -6.71
C ARG A 248 29.62 -4.94 -7.25
N PRO A 249 29.92 -5.86 -8.18
CA PRO A 249 28.92 -6.66 -8.86
C PRO A 249 28.04 -7.51 -7.91
N HIS A 250 28.61 -7.96 -6.78
CA HIS A 250 27.84 -8.73 -5.78
C HIS A 250 26.70 -7.90 -5.14
N VAL A 251 26.90 -6.59 -4.91
CA VAL A 251 25.86 -5.70 -4.39
C VAL A 251 24.73 -5.56 -5.41
N LEU A 252 25.07 -5.40 -6.69
CA LEU A 252 24.06 -5.38 -7.76
C LEU A 252 23.32 -6.73 -7.88
N ALA A 253 24.01 -7.85 -7.65
CA ALA A 253 23.36 -9.17 -7.63
C ALA A 253 22.37 -9.30 -6.46
N GLU A 254 22.69 -8.78 -5.28
CA GLU A 254 21.76 -8.69 -4.14
C GLU A 254 20.51 -7.87 -4.49
N TRP A 255 20.70 -6.73 -5.18
CA TRP A 255 19.57 -5.91 -5.62
C TRP A 255 18.72 -6.60 -6.70
N ALA A 256 19.36 -7.24 -7.68
CA ALA A 256 18.67 -8.00 -8.72
C ALA A 256 17.83 -9.14 -8.12
N ALA A 257 18.33 -9.81 -7.08
CA ALA A 257 17.59 -10.86 -6.37
C ALA A 257 16.33 -10.34 -5.66
N ASN A 258 16.22 -9.03 -5.45
CA ASN A 258 15.04 -8.37 -4.87
C ASN A 258 14.10 -7.74 -5.91
N ALA A 259 14.46 -7.79 -7.20
CA ALA A 259 13.61 -7.31 -8.29
C ALA A 259 12.50 -8.33 -8.61
N PRO A 260 11.22 -7.96 -8.58
CA PRO A 260 10.10 -8.86 -8.82
C PRO A 260 10.20 -9.67 -10.12
N LEU A 261 10.68 -9.10 -11.21
CA LEU A 261 10.87 -9.82 -12.47
C LEU A 261 11.90 -10.95 -12.38
N ALA A 262 12.95 -10.78 -11.56
CA ALA A 262 13.93 -11.83 -11.27
C ALA A 262 13.39 -12.86 -10.26
N MET A 263 12.55 -12.42 -9.33
CA MET A 263 11.94 -13.29 -8.32
C MET A 263 10.84 -14.19 -8.89
N LEU A 264 10.03 -13.70 -9.82
CA LEU A 264 8.77 -14.29 -10.29
C LEU A 264 8.87 -15.79 -10.63
N PRO A 265 9.90 -16.28 -11.35
CA PRO A 265 10.00 -17.70 -11.68
C PRO A 265 10.00 -18.64 -10.45
N GLN A 266 10.48 -18.15 -9.30
CA GLN A 266 10.53 -18.93 -8.06
C GLN A 266 9.19 -18.90 -7.30
N TYR A 267 8.29 -17.93 -7.61
CA TYR A 267 7.04 -17.69 -6.90
C TYR A 267 5.78 -17.98 -7.72
N VAL A 268 5.92 -18.62 -8.87
CA VAL A 268 4.78 -18.96 -9.77
C VAL A 268 3.66 -19.67 -9.03
N ASN A 269 3.99 -20.67 -8.21
CA ASN A 269 2.99 -21.44 -7.46
C ASN A 269 2.31 -20.62 -6.34
N HIS A 270 2.95 -19.59 -5.85
CA HIS A 270 2.33 -18.64 -4.90
C HIS A 270 1.36 -17.72 -5.63
N LEU A 271 1.79 -17.14 -6.75
CA LEU A 271 0.98 -16.20 -7.53
C LEU A 271 -0.26 -16.86 -8.15
N ARG A 272 -0.19 -18.15 -8.51
CA ARG A 272 -1.37 -18.93 -8.98
C ARG A 272 -2.48 -19.08 -7.93
N GLN A 273 -2.19 -18.83 -6.65
CA GLN A 273 -3.19 -18.93 -5.58
C GLN A 273 -4.05 -17.67 -5.44
N TYR A 274 -3.69 -16.58 -6.13
CA TYR A 274 -4.46 -15.35 -6.03
C TYR A 274 -5.77 -15.44 -6.80
N GLN A 275 -6.83 -14.91 -6.21
CA GLN A 275 -8.14 -14.82 -6.82
C GLN A 275 -8.14 -13.80 -7.98
N ALA A 276 -7.40 -12.71 -7.81
CA ALA A 276 -7.22 -11.70 -8.83
C ALA A 276 -5.92 -10.92 -8.63
N ILE A 277 -5.26 -10.58 -9.74
CA ILE A 277 -4.10 -9.69 -9.79
C ILE A 277 -4.41 -8.62 -10.84
N ALA A 278 -4.24 -7.36 -10.48
CA ALA A 278 -4.38 -6.24 -11.39
C ALA A 278 -3.13 -5.36 -11.36
N ILE A 279 -2.76 -4.84 -12.52
CA ILE A 279 -1.64 -3.92 -12.72
C ILE A 279 -2.16 -2.77 -13.58
N ASP A 280 -1.85 -1.54 -13.23
CA ASP A 280 -2.09 -0.41 -14.11
C ASP A 280 -0.95 0.61 -14.06
N VAL A 281 -0.80 1.36 -15.16
CA VAL A 281 0.27 2.35 -15.31
C VAL A 281 -0.10 3.41 -16.34
N GLY A 282 0.37 4.64 -16.14
CA GLY A 282 0.21 5.71 -17.13
C GLY A 282 1.08 5.52 -18.37
N ASN A 283 0.58 5.88 -19.56
CA ASN A 283 1.34 5.78 -20.81
C ASN A 283 2.54 6.72 -20.92
N ARG A 284 2.59 7.75 -20.05
CA ARG A 284 3.73 8.69 -19.93
C ARG A 284 4.53 8.48 -18.64
N ASP A 285 4.24 7.41 -17.90
CA ASP A 285 5.04 7.00 -16.75
C ASP A 285 6.32 6.32 -17.22
N SER A 286 7.45 6.68 -16.64
CA SER A 286 8.74 6.05 -16.90
C SER A 286 8.80 4.56 -16.48
N LEU A 287 7.80 4.08 -15.76
CA LEU A 287 7.69 2.69 -15.28
C LEU A 287 6.84 1.81 -16.19
N VAL A 288 6.26 2.35 -17.27
CA VAL A 288 5.32 1.63 -18.13
C VAL A 288 5.90 0.34 -18.74
N ASP A 289 7.17 0.35 -19.08
CA ASP A 289 7.82 -0.83 -19.68
C ASP A 289 8.07 -1.93 -18.62
N ASP A 290 8.42 -1.55 -17.39
CA ASP A 290 8.60 -2.49 -16.28
C ASP A 290 7.26 -3.13 -15.86
N ASP A 291 6.17 -2.35 -15.76
CA ASP A 291 4.83 -2.86 -15.46
C ASP A 291 4.30 -3.77 -16.58
N ARG A 292 4.55 -3.42 -17.84
CA ARG A 292 4.26 -4.28 -18.99
C ARG A 292 5.04 -5.59 -18.94
N ALA A 293 6.33 -5.53 -18.63
CA ALA A 293 7.17 -6.72 -18.50
C ALA A 293 6.68 -7.64 -17.36
N LEU A 294 6.15 -7.07 -16.26
CA LEU A 294 5.53 -7.87 -15.20
C LEU A 294 4.27 -8.59 -15.70
N HIS A 295 3.38 -7.89 -16.39
CA HIS A 295 2.21 -8.50 -17.02
C HIS A 295 2.59 -9.65 -17.96
N GLU A 296 3.51 -9.40 -18.91
CA GLU A 296 3.98 -10.41 -19.86
C GLU A 296 4.65 -11.61 -19.17
N ALA A 297 5.36 -11.36 -18.06
CA ALA A 297 5.94 -12.43 -17.25
C ALA A 297 4.87 -13.28 -16.55
N LEU A 298 3.83 -12.66 -16.00
CA LEU A 298 2.68 -13.38 -15.42
C LEU A 298 1.97 -14.24 -16.47
N ASP A 299 1.70 -13.68 -17.66
CA ASP A 299 1.07 -14.40 -18.78
C ASP A 299 1.91 -15.58 -19.25
N ARG A 300 3.23 -15.40 -19.37
CA ARG A 300 4.18 -16.48 -19.74
C ARG A 300 4.07 -17.68 -18.80
N PHE A 301 3.81 -17.47 -17.53
CA PHE A 301 3.65 -18.53 -16.54
C PHE A 301 2.19 -18.97 -16.33
N GLY A 302 1.26 -18.47 -17.14
CA GLY A 302 -0.18 -18.80 -17.06
C GLY A 302 -0.82 -18.33 -15.76
N ILE A 303 -0.39 -17.18 -15.22
CA ILE A 303 -0.96 -16.56 -14.03
C ILE A 303 -1.98 -15.51 -14.50
N ALA A 304 -3.25 -15.76 -14.18
CA ALA A 304 -4.33 -14.84 -14.55
C ALA A 304 -4.13 -13.47 -13.92
N ASN A 305 -4.14 -12.43 -14.74
CA ASN A 305 -3.99 -11.06 -14.31
C ASN A 305 -4.71 -10.10 -15.26
N THR A 306 -4.88 -8.85 -14.86
CA THR A 306 -5.36 -7.76 -15.72
C THR A 306 -4.31 -6.67 -15.78
N PHE A 307 -4.09 -6.11 -16.97
CA PHE A 307 -3.16 -5.01 -17.19
C PHE A 307 -3.85 -3.89 -17.96
N GLU A 308 -3.72 -2.65 -17.47
CA GLU A 308 -4.29 -1.47 -18.12
C GLU A 308 -3.24 -0.36 -18.23
N VAL A 309 -2.99 0.11 -19.45
CA VAL A 309 -2.23 1.33 -19.68
C VAL A 309 -3.23 2.46 -19.93
N TYR A 310 -3.22 3.50 -19.08
CA TYR A 310 -4.13 4.63 -19.20
C TYR A 310 -3.40 5.91 -19.65
N ASP A 311 -4.15 6.92 -20.10
CA ASP A 311 -3.57 8.22 -20.43
C ASP A 311 -3.22 8.99 -19.18
N GLY A 312 -1.93 9.00 -18.82
CA GLY A 312 -1.45 9.62 -17.59
C GLY A 312 0.06 9.48 -17.39
N ASP A 313 0.56 10.16 -16.37
CA ASP A 313 1.92 10.04 -15.85
C ASP A 313 1.92 9.28 -14.50
N HIS A 314 3.06 9.30 -13.79
CA HIS A 314 3.23 8.58 -12.52
C HIS A 314 2.23 8.94 -11.43
N GLY A 315 1.68 10.13 -11.42
CA GLY A 315 0.79 10.63 -10.35
C GLY A 315 -0.63 10.96 -10.78
N SER A 316 -0.84 11.31 -12.05
CA SER A 316 -2.09 11.92 -12.53
C SER A 316 -3.32 11.01 -12.44
N GLY A 317 -3.15 9.69 -12.47
CA GLY A 317 -4.24 8.72 -12.41
C GLY A 317 -4.59 8.21 -11.01
N VAL A 318 -3.75 8.43 -10.01
CA VAL A 318 -3.83 7.76 -8.70
C VAL A 318 -5.19 7.95 -8.04
N VAL A 319 -5.65 9.20 -7.91
CA VAL A 319 -6.91 9.55 -7.24
C VAL A 319 -8.12 8.93 -7.95
N SER A 320 -8.24 9.18 -9.24
CA SER A 320 -9.40 8.74 -10.02
C SER A 320 -9.45 7.21 -10.14
N ARG A 321 -8.30 6.57 -10.28
CA ARG A 321 -8.21 5.11 -10.41
C ARG A 321 -8.43 4.40 -9.08
N PHE A 322 -8.01 4.99 -7.96
CA PHE A 322 -8.33 4.44 -6.65
C PHE A 322 -9.85 4.33 -6.47
N GLU A 323 -10.61 5.40 -6.83
CA GLU A 323 -12.08 5.40 -6.77
C GLU A 323 -12.73 4.46 -7.80
N THR A 324 -12.30 4.54 -9.08
CA THR A 324 -13.04 3.94 -10.20
C THR A 324 -12.54 2.57 -10.64
N LYS A 325 -11.35 2.17 -10.21
CA LYS A 325 -10.72 0.89 -10.58
C LYS A 325 -10.36 0.04 -9.37
N VAL A 326 -9.57 0.58 -8.42
CA VAL A 326 -9.03 -0.18 -7.28
C VAL A 326 -10.12 -0.63 -6.33
N LEU A 327 -10.95 0.28 -5.82
CA LEU A 327 -12.03 -0.08 -4.90
C LEU A 327 -13.07 -0.98 -5.56
N PRO A 328 -13.54 -0.74 -6.81
CA PRO A 328 -14.40 -1.68 -7.53
C PRO A 328 -13.75 -3.05 -7.79
N PHE A 329 -12.43 -3.12 -8.01
CA PHE A 329 -11.72 -4.39 -8.15
C PHE A 329 -11.86 -5.22 -6.86
N PHE A 330 -11.56 -4.66 -5.69
CA PHE A 330 -11.69 -5.38 -4.43
C PHE A 330 -13.15 -5.70 -4.09
N SER A 331 -14.10 -4.84 -4.47
CA SER A 331 -15.54 -5.10 -4.32
C SER A 331 -15.98 -6.34 -5.08
N ARG A 332 -15.34 -6.67 -6.21
CA ARG A 332 -15.68 -7.87 -7.02
C ARG A 332 -14.95 -9.13 -6.55
N HIS A 333 -13.73 -8.98 -6.01
CA HIS A 333 -12.83 -10.12 -5.81
C HIS A 333 -12.61 -10.51 -4.35
N LEU A 334 -13.06 -9.71 -3.38
CA LEU A 334 -13.02 -10.11 -1.97
C LEU A 334 -14.31 -10.84 -1.56
N GLN A 335 -14.19 -11.72 -0.59
CA GLN A 335 -15.33 -12.32 0.10
C GLN A 335 -15.87 -11.32 1.15
N PHE A 336 -17.19 -11.17 1.16
CA PHE A 336 -17.92 -10.25 2.05
C PHE A 336 -18.84 -11.00 3.00
#